data_49ee6a110a29b7407837009ad24b91ac
#
_entry.id   49ee6a110a29b7407837009ad24b91ac
#
_cell.length_a   1.000
_cell.length_b   1.000
_cell.length_c   1.000
_cell.angle_alpha   90.00
_cell.angle_beta   90.00
_cell.angle_gamma   90.00
#
_symmetry.space_group_name_H-M   'P 1'
#
loop_
_entity.id
_entity.type
_entity.pdbx_description
1 polymer ?
#
loop_
_entity_poly.entity_id
_entity_poly.type
_entity_poly.pdbx_seq_one_letter_code
_entity_poly.pdbx_strand_id
1 'polypeptide(L)'
;YYTVAAAREDGSLHVMRYGTFPEQEDPYFTLKEARRKLSHKYPQAGDMAALSQGITEFCEWLFAQDWRSEDGGHMTPELVAFDARWKTDLVKSALSRSNHRQQLLAYMGQSYRAADKPISERKYDPGSRVGLGWVIVKRKQAGDIRNCLSDVNYWKTAFHDQMAVRIGHAGAITLYDGMHRLYSEHLTSEYATQTEGRGRTVMEWRLRVGAENHWLDSSVGCLVLAS
;
A
#
# COMPACT_ATOMS: atom_id res chain seq x y z
N TYR A 1 1.98 -5.00 -8.22
CA TYR A 1 1.74 -5.67 -6.95
C TYR A 1 0.62 -4.97 -6.21
N TYR A 2 -0.29 -5.73 -5.62
CA TYR A 2 -1.38 -5.20 -4.80
C TYR A 2 -1.64 -6.11 -3.59
N THR A 3 -2.25 -5.53 -2.56
CA THR A 3 -2.79 -6.23 -1.40
C THR A 3 -4.18 -5.67 -1.11
N VAL A 4 -5.13 -6.54 -0.82
CA VAL A 4 -6.48 -6.19 -0.37
C VAL A 4 -6.65 -6.76 1.03
N ALA A 5 -7.08 -5.92 1.95
CA ALA A 5 -7.25 -6.33 3.33
C ALA A 5 -8.55 -5.76 3.93
N ALA A 6 -9.14 -6.51 4.82
CA ALA A 6 -10.24 -6.07 5.68
C ALA A 6 -9.67 -5.67 7.04
N ALA A 7 -10.07 -4.50 7.55
CA ALA A 7 -9.72 -4.02 8.87
C ALA A 7 -10.91 -4.22 9.83
N ARG A 8 -10.60 -4.52 11.09
CA ARG A 8 -11.57 -4.60 12.19
C ARG A 8 -11.37 -3.42 13.15
N GLU A 9 -12.40 -3.10 13.92
CA GLU A 9 -12.36 -2.01 14.92
C GLU A 9 -11.31 -2.22 16.02
N ASP A 10 -10.94 -3.46 16.28
CA ASP A 10 -9.90 -3.84 17.26
C ASP A 10 -8.47 -3.64 16.74
N GLY A 11 -8.31 -3.07 15.52
CA GLY A 11 -7.03 -2.85 14.84
C GLY A 11 -6.45 -4.09 14.15
N SER A 12 -7.17 -5.22 14.15
CA SER A 12 -6.75 -6.41 13.39
C SER A 12 -6.92 -6.19 11.89
N LEU A 13 -6.03 -6.79 11.10
CA LEU A 13 -6.04 -6.74 9.65
C LEU A 13 -6.09 -8.16 9.08
N HIS A 14 -7.03 -8.42 8.18
CA HIS A 14 -7.07 -9.68 7.45
C HIS A 14 -6.74 -9.45 5.97
N VAL A 15 -5.63 -10.02 5.49
CA VAL A 15 -5.27 -9.97 4.07
C VAL A 15 -6.16 -10.96 3.32
N MET A 16 -7.12 -10.42 2.58
CA MET A 16 -8.11 -11.17 1.80
C MET A 16 -7.56 -11.65 0.46
N ARG A 17 -6.68 -10.86 -0.16
CA ARG A 17 -6.03 -11.19 -1.44
C ARG A 17 -4.79 -10.32 -1.64
N TYR A 18 -3.81 -10.88 -2.30
CA TYR A 18 -2.68 -10.15 -2.87
C TYR A 18 -2.34 -10.71 -4.25
N GLY A 19 -1.63 -9.95 -5.05
CA GLY A 19 -1.26 -10.40 -6.40
C GLY A 19 -0.56 -9.32 -7.21
N THR A 20 -0.56 -9.52 -8.52
CA THR A 20 -0.06 -8.56 -9.50
C THR A 20 -1.14 -8.23 -10.52
N PHE A 21 -1.00 -7.08 -11.17
CA PHE A 21 -1.85 -6.74 -12.30
C PHE A 21 -0.95 -6.28 -13.48
N PRO A 22 -0.96 -6.99 -14.62
CA PRO A 22 -1.65 -8.27 -14.89
C PRO A 22 -1.22 -9.40 -13.96
N GLU A 23 -2.14 -10.37 -13.73
CA GLU A 23 -1.87 -11.54 -12.90
C GLU A 23 -0.83 -12.44 -13.57
N GLN A 24 0.16 -12.93 -12.80
CA GLN A 24 1.16 -13.88 -13.29
C GLN A 24 0.58 -15.30 -13.26
N GLU A 25 1.02 -16.16 -14.17
CA GLU A 25 0.65 -17.58 -14.20
C GLU A 25 1.43 -18.37 -13.17
N ASP A 26 2.72 -18.05 -13.01
CA ASP A 26 3.58 -18.68 -12.03
C ASP A 26 3.36 -18.00 -10.67
N PRO A 27 3.03 -18.74 -9.62
CA PRO A 27 2.89 -18.19 -8.29
C PRO A 27 4.24 -17.80 -7.66
N TYR A 28 5.36 -18.23 -8.25
CA TYR A 28 6.70 -17.92 -7.77
C TYR A 28 7.55 -17.31 -8.89
N PHE A 29 7.84 -16.03 -8.80
CA PHE A 29 8.58 -15.27 -9.81
C PHE A 29 9.28 -14.05 -9.18
N THR A 30 10.29 -13.54 -9.83
CA THR A 30 10.87 -12.22 -9.55
C THR A 30 10.34 -11.18 -10.54
N LEU A 31 10.48 -9.90 -10.23
CA LEU A 31 10.09 -8.82 -11.15
C LEU A 31 10.75 -8.95 -12.53
N LYS A 32 11.99 -9.47 -12.57
CA LYS A 32 12.71 -9.70 -13.83
C LYS A 32 12.09 -10.83 -14.65
N GLU A 33 11.60 -11.86 -14.00
CA GLU A 33 10.99 -13.06 -14.59
C GLU A 33 9.50 -12.89 -14.88
N ALA A 34 8.86 -11.85 -14.38
CA ALA A 34 7.45 -11.55 -14.62
C ALA A 34 7.16 -11.50 -16.12
N ARG A 35 6.37 -12.48 -16.60
CA ARG A 35 6.08 -12.65 -18.04
C ARG A 35 4.96 -11.73 -18.51
N ARG A 36 3.96 -11.49 -17.66
CA ARG A 36 2.82 -10.62 -17.99
C ARG A 36 3.09 -9.20 -17.49
N LYS A 37 3.32 -8.29 -18.41
CA LYS A 37 3.60 -6.86 -18.16
C LYS A 37 2.54 -5.99 -18.81
N LEU A 38 2.34 -4.78 -18.30
CA LEU A 38 1.42 -3.81 -18.92
C LEU A 38 1.80 -3.50 -20.37
N SER A 39 3.09 -3.43 -20.68
CA SER A 39 3.58 -3.27 -22.07
C SER A 39 3.18 -4.43 -22.99
N HIS A 40 3.04 -5.64 -22.47
CA HIS A 40 2.54 -6.78 -23.24
C HIS A 40 1.02 -6.79 -23.38
N LYS A 41 0.32 -6.29 -22.36
CA LYS A 41 -1.13 -6.16 -22.37
C LYS A 41 -1.61 -5.04 -23.31
N TYR A 42 -0.82 -3.97 -23.42
CA TYR A 42 -1.10 -2.81 -24.27
C TYR A 42 0.05 -2.53 -25.25
N PRO A 43 0.29 -3.43 -26.23
CA PRO A 43 1.50 -3.39 -27.06
C PRO A 43 1.58 -2.16 -27.99
N GLN A 44 0.44 -1.52 -28.28
CA GLN A 44 0.38 -0.32 -29.09
C GLN A 44 0.47 0.98 -28.28
N ALA A 45 0.47 0.88 -26.94
CA ALA A 45 0.62 2.02 -26.07
C ALA A 45 2.07 2.14 -25.63
N GLY A 46 2.64 3.35 -25.63
CA GLY A 46 3.92 3.57 -24.95
C GLY A 46 3.78 3.35 -23.45
N ASP A 47 4.90 3.15 -22.74
CA ASP A 47 4.94 2.75 -21.31
C ASP A 47 4.04 3.61 -20.40
N MET A 48 4.00 4.92 -20.64
CA MET A 48 3.19 5.84 -19.86
C MET A 48 1.68 5.62 -20.07
N ALA A 49 1.26 5.40 -21.32
CA ALA A 49 -0.13 5.12 -21.65
C ALA A 49 -0.53 3.73 -21.14
N ALA A 50 0.34 2.72 -21.27
CA ALA A 50 0.13 1.37 -20.74
C ALA A 50 -0.05 1.40 -19.20
N LEU A 51 0.77 2.18 -18.49
CA LEU A 51 0.62 2.35 -17.04
C LEU A 51 -0.71 3.02 -16.69
N SER A 52 -1.08 4.09 -17.40
CA SER A 52 -2.35 4.80 -17.16
C SER A 52 -3.56 3.90 -17.41
N GLN A 53 -3.55 3.12 -18.51
CA GLN A 53 -4.60 2.14 -18.81
C GLN A 53 -4.65 1.02 -17.76
N GLY A 54 -3.48 0.52 -17.35
CA GLY A 54 -3.38 -0.51 -16.32
C GLY A 54 -3.96 -0.06 -14.97
N ILE A 55 -3.70 1.18 -14.56
CA ILE A 55 -4.28 1.75 -13.33
C ILE A 55 -5.80 1.82 -13.45
N THR A 56 -6.32 2.33 -14.57
CA THR A 56 -7.76 2.46 -14.79
C THR A 56 -8.45 1.08 -14.77
N GLU A 57 -7.91 0.12 -15.52
CA GLU A 57 -8.49 -1.23 -15.59
C GLU A 57 -8.38 -1.96 -14.25
N PHE A 58 -7.27 -1.79 -13.52
CA PHE A 58 -7.14 -2.36 -12.17
C PHE A 58 -8.19 -1.78 -11.21
N CYS A 59 -8.47 -0.47 -11.27
CA CYS A 59 -9.53 0.11 -10.47
C CYS A 59 -10.88 -0.54 -10.77
N GLU A 60 -11.28 -0.63 -12.04
CA GLU A 60 -12.56 -1.24 -12.44
C GLU A 60 -12.61 -2.71 -12.00
N TRP A 61 -11.52 -3.46 -12.20
CA TRP A 61 -11.42 -4.85 -11.75
C TRP A 61 -11.60 -4.97 -10.24
N LEU A 62 -10.92 -4.13 -9.45
CA LEU A 62 -10.93 -4.19 -7.98
C LEU A 62 -12.32 -3.93 -7.40
N PHE A 63 -13.02 -2.92 -7.93
CA PHE A 63 -14.37 -2.55 -7.47
C PHE A 63 -15.47 -3.48 -8.01
N ALA A 64 -15.20 -4.23 -9.08
CA ALA A 64 -16.11 -5.23 -9.61
C ALA A 64 -16.02 -6.59 -8.90
N GLN A 65 -15.05 -6.80 -8.00
CA GLN A 65 -14.95 -8.06 -7.27
C GLN A 65 -16.05 -8.19 -6.23
N ASP A 66 -16.54 -9.41 -6.03
CA ASP A 66 -17.48 -9.76 -4.97
C ASP A 66 -16.71 -10.03 -3.66
N TRP A 67 -16.37 -8.98 -2.94
CA TRP A 67 -15.76 -9.12 -1.62
C TRP A 67 -16.82 -9.49 -0.59
N ARG A 68 -16.51 -10.50 0.23
CA ARG A 68 -17.43 -11.02 1.24
C ARG A 68 -16.80 -10.99 2.63
N SER A 69 -17.60 -10.62 3.62
CA SER A 69 -17.28 -10.83 5.03
C SER A 69 -17.54 -12.28 5.45
N GLU A 70 -17.09 -12.68 6.64
CA GLU A 70 -17.25 -14.04 7.17
C GLU A 70 -18.74 -14.45 7.31
N ASP A 71 -19.63 -13.51 7.58
CA ASP A 71 -21.09 -13.69 7.65
C ASP A 71 -21.78 -13.65 6.27
N GLY A 72 -21.01 -13.54 5.19
CA GLY A 72 -21.51 -13.52 3.80
C GLY A 72 -21.98 -12.14 3.33
N GLY A 73 -21.87 -11.11 4.13
CA GLY A 73 -22.20 -9.73 3.75
C GLY A 73 -21.30 -9.21 2.62
N HIS A 74 -21.88 -8.44 1.71
CA HIS A 74 -21.11 -7.76 0.66
C HIS A 74 -20.23 -6.66 1.24
N MET A 75 -18.99 -6.59 0.77
CA MET A 75 -18.04 -5.54 1.09
C MET A 75 -17.59 -4.81 -0.18
N THR A 76 -17.27 -3.55 -0.04
CA THR A 76 -16.65 -2.75 -1.10
C THR A 76 -15.41 -2.07 -0.56
N PRO A 77 -14.36 -1.86 -1.37
CA PRO A 77 -13.20 -1.11 -0.93
C PRO A 77 -13.58 0.30 -0.48
N GLU A 78 -13.31 0.65 0.76
CA GLU A 78 -13.56 2.00 1.30
C GLU A 78 -12.48 2.98 0.86
N LEU A 79 -11.23 2.53 0.90
CA LEU A 79 -10.05 3.29 0.47
C LEU A 79 -9.12 2.41 -0.34
N VAL A 80 -8.59 2.97 -1.41
CA VAL A 80 -7.57 2.34 -2.25
C VAL A 80 -6.45 3.33 -2.50
N ALA A 81 -5.23 2.93 -2.18
CA ALA A 81 -4.05 3.76 -2.35
C ALA A 81 -3.13 3.23 -3.45
N PHE A 82 -2.66 4.12 -4.31
CA PHE A 82 -1.67 3.83 -5.34
C PHE A 82 -0.37 4.53 -5.03
N ASP A 83 0.74 3.79 -5.01
CA ASP A 83 2.05 4.42 -4.90
C ASP A 83 2.24 5.42 -6.06
N ALA A 84 2.46 6.66 -5.69
CA ALA A 84 2.57 7.78 -6.60
C ALA A 84 3.93 8.51 -6.48
N ARG A 85 4.92 7.95 -5.79
CA ARG A 85 6.26 8.57 -5.71
C ARG A 85 6.97 8.60 -7.05
N TRP A 86 6.74 7.57 -7.87
CA TRP A 86 7.21 7.54 -9.24
C TRP A 86 6.09 7.94 -10.19
N LYS A 87 6.34 8.89 -11.09
CA LYS A 87 5.34 9.40 -12.06
C LYS A 87 4.04 9.94 -11.42
N THR A 88 4.18 10.72 -10.38
CA THR A 88 3.08 11.30 -9.58
C THR A 88 1.94 11.86 -10.40
N ASP A 89 2.23 12.71 -11.40
CA ASP A 89 1.20 13.38 -12.20
C ASP A 89 0.42 12.40 -13.08
N LEU A 90 1.09 11.40 -13.62
CA LEU A 90 0.44 10.36 -14.42
C LEU A 90 -0.50 9.51 -13.55
N VAL A 91 -0.01 9.03 -12.39
CA VAL A 91 -0.84 8.26 -11.45
C VAL A 91 -2.05 9.07 -11.04
N LYS A 92 -1.88 10.30 -10.58
CA LYS A 92 -2.98 11.19 -10.17
C LYS A 92 -3.96 11.46 -11.31
N SER A 93 -3.46 11.68 -12.52
CA SER A 93 -4.30 11.86 -13.71
C SER A 93 -5.12 10.61 -14.03
N ALA A 94 -4.54 9.40 -13.92
CA ALA A 94 -5.27 8.16 -14.10
C ALA A 94 -6.37 7.97 -13.04
N LEU A 95 -6.02 8.18 -11.76
CA LEU A 95 -6.96 8.06 -10.64
C LEU A 95 -8.11 9.07 -10.72
N SER A 96 -7.85 10.30 -11.17
CA SER A 96 -8.87 11.36 -11.26
C SER A 96 -9.97 11.06 -12.29
N ARG A 97 -9.68 10.21 -13.27
CA ARG A 97 -10.64 9.77 -14.31
C ARG A 97 -11.50 8.59 -13.87
N SER A 98 -11.15 7.93 -12.78
CA SER A 98 -11.93 6.78 -12.28
C SER A 98 -13.28 7.23 -11.72
N ASN A 99 -14.32 6.41 -11.93
CA ASN A 99 -15.63 6.57 -11.30
C ASN A 99 -15.54 6.43 -9.78
N HIS A 100 -14.50 5.77 -9.27
CA HIS A 100 -14.24 5.52 -7.85
C HIS A 100 -13.28 6.54 -7.20
N ARG A 101 -13.01 7.67 -7.86
CA ARG A 101 -12.03 8.70 -7.42
C ARG A 101 -12.16 9.17 -5.96
N GLN A 102 -13.35 9.03 -5.37
CA GLN A 102 -13.59 9.43 -3.97
C GLN A 102 -12.91 8.50 -2.97
N GLN A 103 -12.78 7.22 -3.32
CA GLN A 103 -12.10 6.18 -2.54
C GLN A 103 -10.61 6.08 -2.86
N LEU A 104 -10.13 6.75 -3.94
CA LEU A 104 -8.75 6.64 -4.39
C LEU A 104 -7.84 7.68 -3.74
N LEU A 105 -6.63 7.26 -3.39
CA LEU A 105 -5.57 8.09 -2.82
C LEU A 105 -4.27 7.91 -3.62
N ALA A 106 -3.54 9.00 -3.80
CA ALA A 106 -2.14 8.94 -4.24
C ALA A 106 -1.26 8.77 -3.00
N TYR A 107 -0.67 7.59 -2.83
CA TYR A 107 0.15 7.25 -1.67
C TYR A 107 1.61 7.67 -1.88
N MET A 108 2.20 8.24 -0.85
CA MET A 108 3.58 8.71 -0.85
C MET A 108 4.26 8.31 0.46
N GLY A 109 4.73 7.08 0.53
CA GLY A 109 5.53 6.59 1.65
C GLY A 109 6.90 7.28 1.66
N GLN A 110 7.35 7.76 2.81
CA GLN A 110 8.66 8.36 3.01
C GLN A 110 9.30 7.83 4.29
N SER A 111 10.58 7.46 4.19
CA SER A 111 11.38 7.12 5.38
C SER A 111 11.79 8.39 6.11
N TYR A 112 11.36 8.53 7.36
CA TYR A 112 11.80 9.60 8.25
C TYR A 112 12.86 9.03 9.18
N ARG A 113 14.09 9.58 9.07
CA ARG A 113 15.21 9.18 9.93
C ARG A 113 15.11 9.83 11.30
N ALA A 114 15.88 9.35 12.25
CA ALA A 114 15.93 9.93 13.59
C ALA A 114 16.26 11.44 13.57
N ALA A 115 17.11 11.89 12.65
CA ALA A 115 17.47 13.29 12.48
C ALA A 115 16.43 14.15 11.75
N ASP A 116 15.45 13.54 11.07
CA ASP A 116 14.43 14.27 10.32
C ASP A 116 13.32 14.78 11.25
N LYS A 117 12.63 15.85 10.84
CA LYS A 117 11.43 16.30 11.52
C LYS A 117 10.29 15.29 11.29
N PRO A 118 9.68 14.75 12.38
CA PRO A 118 8.57 13.79 12.24
C PRO A 118 7.42 14.33 11.41
N ILE A 119 6.70 13.41 10.77
CA ILE A 119 5.52 13.76 9.96
C ILE A 119 4.45 14.47 10.81
N SER A 120 4.24 14.05 12.06
CA SER A 120 3.28 14.61 13.01
C SER A 120 3.60 16.04 13.46
N GLU A 121 4.89 16.47 13.38
CA GLU A 121 5.32 17.80 13.77
C GLU A 121 5.32 18.82 12.62
N ARG A 122 4.98 18.37 11.41
CA ARG A 122 4.89 19.26 10.25
C ARG A 122 3.59 20.05 10.27
N LYS A 123 3.62 21.24 9.69
CA LYS A 123 2.41 22.05 9.50
C LYS A 123 1.70 21.61 8.21
N TYR A 124 0.40 21.43 8.30
CA TYR A 124 -0.47 21.08 7.16
C TYR A 124 -1.61 22.08 7.04
N ASP A 125 -2.14 22.23 5.84
CA ASP A 125 -3.28 23.11 5.59
C ASP A 125 -4.52 22.67 6.41
N PRO A 126 -5.31 23.62 6.93
CA PRO A 126 -6.57 23.30 7.60
C PRO A 126 -7.48 22.43 6.74
N GLY A 127 -8.02 21.37 7.32
CA GLY A 127 -8.82 20.36 6.62
C GLY A 127 -8.03 19.15 6.10
N SER A 128 -6.71 19.10 6.34
CA SER A 128 -5.93 17.85 6.25
C SER A 128 -6.27 16.94 7.43
N ARG A 129 -6.30 15.62 7.20
CA ARG A 129 -6.48 14.62 8.26
C ARG A 129 -5.10 14.13 8.67
N VAL A 130 -4.76 14.30 9.94
CA VAL A 130 -3.46 13.92 10.50
C VAL A 130 -3.68 12.79 11.49
N GLY A 131 -3.01 11.67 11.26
CA GLY A 131 -2.96 10.53 12.18
C GLY A 131 -1.54 10.26 12.65
N LEU A 132 -1.37 9.19 13.39
CA LEU A 132 -0.07 8.76 13.87
C LEU A 132 0.76 8.20 12.72
N GLY A 133 1.79 8.93 12.31
CA GLY A 133 2.67 8.51 11.22
C GLY A 133 2.06 8.61 9.81
N TRP A 134 0.91 9.26 9.63
CA TRP A 134 0.33 9.52 8.32
C TRP A 134 -0.43 10.84 8.25
N VAL A 135 -0.64 11.32 7.03
CA VAL A 135 -1.44 12.51 6.73
C VAL A 135 -2.15 12.35 5.40
N ILE A 136 -3.47 12.55 5.38
CA ILE A 136 -4.21 12.78 4.13
C ILE A 136 -4.32 14.28 3.93
N VAL A 137 -3.59 14.79 2.95
CA VAL A 137 -3.53 16.23 2.66
C VAL A 137 -4.83 16.69 2.03
N LYS A 138 -5.32 17.86 2.48
CA LYS A 138 -6.48 18.53 1.90
C LYS A 138 -6.32 18.70 0.39
N ARG A 139 -7.39 18.50 -0.37
CA ARG A 139 -7.44 18.81 -1.81
C ARG A 139 -7.25 20.31 -2.04
N LYS A 140 -6.45 20.67 -3.01
CA LYS A 140 -6.30 22.07 -3.43
C LYS A 140 -7.48 22.55 -4.26
N GLN A 141 -8.03 21.67 -5.09
CA GLN A 141 -9.17 21.93 -5.94
C GLN A 141 -10.21 20.80 -5.85
N ALA A 142 -11.46 21.11 -6.15
CA ALA A 142 -12.50 20.11 -6.30
C ALA A 142 -12.15 19.16 -7.44
N GLY A 143 -12.15 17.85 -7.17
CA GLY A 143 -11.79 16.84 -8.17
C GLY A 143 -10.35 16.34 -8.11
N ASP A 144 -9.45 17.02 -7.39
CA ASP A 144 -8.08 16.53 -7.18
C ASP A 144 -8.10 15.19 -6.41
N ILE A 145 -7.14 14.33 -6.74
CA ILE A 145 -6.85 13.14 -5.94
C ILE A 145 -6.14 13.55 -4.64
N ARG A 146 -6.64 13.06 -3.51
CA ARG A 146 -6.01 13.28 -2.20
C ARG A 146 -4.66 12.58 -2.15
N ASN A 147 -3.68 13.22 -1.53
CA ASN A 147 -2.40 12.59 -1.21
C ASN A 147 -2.45 12.00 0.20
N CYS A 148 -1.98 10.76 0.34
CA CYS A 148 -1.70 10.15 1.63
C CYS A 148 -0.18 10.08 1.79
N LEU A 149 0.35 10.81 2.76
CA LEU A 149 1.76 10.75 3.15
C LEU A 149 1.88 9.82 4.35
N SER A 150 2.92 9.00 4.40
CA SER A 150 3.16 8.13 5.57
C SER A 150 4.64 8.03 5.91
N ASP A 151 4.93 7.79 7.18
CA ASP A 151 6.25 7.40 7.67
C ASP A 151 6.42 5.89 7.53
N VAL A 152 7.10 5.45 6.48
CA VAL A 152 7.26 4.01 6.21
C VAL A 152 8.10 3.30 7.26
N ASN A 153 9.03 3.97 7.94
CA ASN A 153 9.80 3.36 9.03
C ASN A 153 8.89 3.02 10.22
N TYR A 154 8.04 3.98 10.61
CA TYR A 154 7.04 3.76 11.65
C TYR A 154 6.09 2.62 11.29
N TRP A 155 5.51 2.67 10.10
CA TRP A 155 4.48 1.72 9.69
C TRP A 155 5.01 0.33 9.38
N LYS A 156 6.24 0.19 8.88
CA LYS A 156 6.90 -1.12 8.76
C LYS A 156 7.14 -1.76 10.13
N THR A 157 7.57 -0.96 11.11
CA THR A 157 7.72 -1.46 12.49
C THR A 157 6.37 -1.92 13.05
N ALA A 158 5.34 -1.08 12.96
CA ALA A 158 3.98 -1.44 13.41
C ALA A 158 3.44 -2.70 12.71
N PHE A 159 3.67 -2.83 11.39
CA PHE A 159 3.26 -4.01 10.64
C PHE A 159 3.93 -5.29 11.14
N HIS A 160 5.25 -5.26 11.34
CA HIS A 160 5.97 -6.44 11.84
C HIS A 160 5.61 -6.77 13.29
N ASP A 161 5.38 -5.77 14.13
CA ASP A 161 4.89 -5.97 15.50
C ASP A 161 3.52 -6.65 15.50
N GLN A 162 2.60 -6.20 14.64
CA GLN A 162 1.27 -6.80 14.49
C GLN A 162 1.29 -8.21 13.88
N MET A 163 2.23 -8.49 12.96
CA MET A 163 2.46 -9.86 12.45
C MET A 163 2.93 -10.83 13.54
N ALA A 164 3.57 -10.33 14.60
CA ALA A 164 3.98 -11.14 15.76
C ALA A 164 2.85 -11.32 16.79
N VAL A 165 1.74 -10.60 16.67
CA VAL A 165 0.57 -10.78 17.57
C VAL A 165 -0.08 -12.12 17.29
N ARG A 166 -0.42 -12.84 18.38
CA ARG A 166 -1.09 -14.14 18.27
C ARG A 166 -2.45 -13.99 17.59
N ILE A 167 -2.74 -14.88 16.64
CA ILE A 167 -4.04 -14.95 15.94
C ILE A 167 -5.19 -15.01 16.97
N GLY A 168 -6.23 -14.21 16.73
CA GLY A 168 -7.39 -14.07 17.63
C GLY A 168 -7.26 -12.98 18.69
N HIS A 169 -6.11 -12.31 18.77
CA HIS A 169 -5.93 -11.12 19.63
C HIS A 169 -6.06 -9.84 18.82
N ALA A 170 -6.50 -8.77 19.50
CA ALA A 170 -6.61 -7.44 18.90
C ALA A 170 -5.28 -6.99 18.28
N GLY A 171 -5.36 -6.38 17.11
CA GLY A 171 -4.20 -5.92 16.36
C GLY A 171 -3.44 -7.00 15.59
N ALA A 172 -3.89 -8.27 15.58
CA ALA A 172 -3.24 -9.32 14.81
C ALA A 172 -3.42 -9.12 13.31
N ILE A 173 -2.38 -9.42 12.52
CA ILE A 173 -2.48 -9.53 11.06
C ILE A 173 -2.63 -11.01 10.70
N THR A 174 -3.63 -11.33 9.89
CA THR A 174 -3.90 -12.68 9.38
C THR A 174 -3.96 -12.70 7.85
N LEU A 175 -3.77 -13.88 7.28
CA LEU A 175 -3.82 -14.13 5.83
C LEU A 175 -4.96 -15.11 5.55
N TYR A 176 -5.52 -15.05 4.34
CA TYR A 176 -6.41 -16.10 3.87
C TYR A 176 -5.68 -17.46 3.84
N ASP A 177 -6.43 -18.56 3.84
CA ASP A 177 -5.84 -19.90 3.80
C ASP A 177 -5.16 -20.17 2.45
N GLY A 178 -3.92 -20.64 2.48
CA GLY A 178 -3.16 -20.93 1.27
C GLY A 178 -1.64 -20.98 1.47
N MET A 179 -0.94 -21.18 0.34
CA MET A 179 0.52 -21.15 0.26
C MET A 179 1.01 -19.73 -0.04
N HIS A 180 1.74 -19.13 0.89
CA HIS A 180 2.19 -17.74 0.84
C HIS A 180 3.71 -17.57 0.69
N ARG A 181 4.40 -18.53 0.05
CA ARG A 181 5.86 -18.55 0.03
C ARG A 181 6.46 -17.24 -0.48
N LEU A 182 6.18 -16.85 -1.73
CA LEU A 182 6.75 -15.64 -2.33
C LEU A 182 6.30 -14.36 -1.60
N TYR A 183 5.04 -14.32 -1.16
CA TYR A 183 4.53 -13.22 -0.34
C TYR A 183 5.32 -13.08 0.97
N SER A 184 5.55 -14.19 1.67
CA SER A 184 6.33 -14.20 2.92
C SER A 184 7.78 -13.77 2.70
N GLU A 185 8.40 -14.16 1.57
CA GLU A 185 9.73 -13.69 1.18
C GLU A 185 9.77 -12.17 1.02
N HIS A 186 8.74 -11.55 0.39
CA HIS A 186 8.62 -10.11 0.31
C HIS A 186 8.42 -9.45 1.68
N LEU A 187 7.60 -10.04 2.57
CA LEU A 187 7.38 -9.49 3.90
C LEU A 187 8.66 -9.50 4.77
N THR A 188 9.52 -10.48 4.59
CA THR A 188 10.78 -10.64 5.35
C THR A 188 12.02 -10.13 4.61
N SER A 189 11.84 -9.44 3.50
CA SER A 189 12.92 -8.97 2.62
C SER A 189 13.73 -7.81 3.19
N GLU A 190 13.20 -7.12 4.18
CA GLU A 190 13.88 -6.00 4.84
C GLU A 190 14.36 -6.36 6.24
N TYR A 191 15.26 -5.56 6.77
CA TYR A 191 15.71 -5.62 8.15
C TYR A 191 15.72 -4.23 8.76
N ALA A 192 15.45 -4.17 10.06
CA ALA A 192 15.43 -2.92 10.81
C ALA A 192 16.80 -2.66 11.45
N THR A 193 17.23 -1.41 11.43
CA THR A 193 18.41 -0.92 12.14
C THR A 193 17.99 0.23 13.05
N GLN A 194 18.29 0.13 14.33
CA GLN A 194 18.03 1.22 15.27
C GLN A 194 19.01 2.37 15.01
N THR A 195 18.48 3.58 14.88
CA THR A 195 19.25 4.80 14.70
C THR A 195 18.80 5.87 15.69
N GLU A 196 19.72 6.73 16.10
CA GLU A 196 19.45 7.81 17.05
C GLU A 196 19.79 9.15 16.44
N GLY A 197 18.98 10.17 16.76
CA GLY A 197 19.21 11.54 16.32
C GLY A 197 18.16 12.50 16.90
N ARG A 198 18.57 13.70 17.24
CA ARG A 198 17.72 14.76 17.84
C ARG A 198 16.91 14.28 19.05
N GLY A 199 17.49 13.43 19.90
CA GLY A 199 16.83 12.88 21.08
C GLY A 199 15.72 11.84 20.75
N ARG A 200 15.71 11.29 19.54
CA ARG A 200 14.76 10.27 19.09
C ARG A 200 15.49 9.01 18.68
N THR A 201 14.86 7.88 18.92
CA THR A 201 15.26 6.57 18.42
C THR A 201 14.26 6.14 17.36
N VAL A 202 14.72 5.68 16.21
CA VAL A 202 13.90 5.25 15.08
C VAL A 202 14.44 3.93 14.54
N MET A 203 13.54 3.02 14.18
CA MET A 203 13.90 1.82 13.43
C MET A 203 13.90 2.17 11.93
N GLU A 204 15.07 2.17 11.30
CA GLU A 204 15.22 2.39 9.87
C GLU A 204 15.21 1.04 9.14
N TRP A 205 14.26 0.86 8.22
CA TRP A 205 14.11 -0.36 7.45
C TRP A 205 14.90 -0.30 6.15
N ARG A 206 15.60 -1.38 5.84
CA ARG A 206 16.49 -1.48 4.67
C ARG A 206 16.27 -2.79 3.94
N LEU A 207 16.09 -2.71 2.63
CA LEU A 207 15.95 -3.85 1.76
C LEU A 207 17.28 -4.64 1.70
N ARG A 208 17.19 -5.97 1.83
CA ARG A 208 18.33 -6.87 1.62
C ARG A 208 18.73 -6.85 0.14
N VAL A 209 20.02 -6.97 -0.13
CA VAL A 209 20.54 -6.99 -1.49
C VAL A 209 19.93 -8.16 -2.28
N GLY A 210 19.38 -7.84 -3.46
CA GLY A 210 18.75 -8.82 -4.34
C GLY A 210 17.35 -9.27 -3.96
N ALA A 211 16.78 -8.76 -2.86
CA ALA A 211 15.41 -9.06 -2.45
C ALA A 211 14.41 -8.07 -3.05
N GLU A 212 13.14 -8.44 -3.06
CA GLU A 212 12.00 -7.62 -3.48
C GLU A 212 11.03 -7.46 -2.30
N ASN A 213 10.41 -6.26 -2.15
CA ASN A 213 9.57 -5.91 -1.00
C ASN A 213 8.17 -5.42 -1.41
N HIS A 214 7.77 -5.60 -2.66
CA HIS A 214 6.57 -4.97 -3.21
C HIS A 214 5.29 -5.30 -2.44
N TRP A 215 5.14 -6.55 -1.96
CA TRP A 215 3.99 -6.91 -1.13
C TRP A 215 4.14 -6.46 0.32
N LEU A 216 5.35 -6.30 0.84
CA LEU A 216 5.52 -5.62 2.14
C LEU A 216 5.01 -4.18 2.04
N ASP A 217 5.45 -3.43 1.03
CA ASP A 217 5.05 -2.03 0.85
C ASP A 217 3.53 -1.88 0.65
N SER A 218 2.90 -2.75 -0.16
CA SER A 218 1.44 -2.70 -0.36
C SER A 218 0.65 -3.12 0.90
N SER A 219 1.15 -4.08 1.68
CA SER A 219 0.52 -4.52 2.93
C SER A 219 0.63 -3.48 4.04
N VAL A 220 1.80 -2.84 4.15
CA VAL A 220 2.00 -1.67 5.02
C VAL A 220 1.07 -0.53 4.62
N GLY A 221 0.87 -0.31 3.31
CA GLY A 221 -0.13 0.64 2.80
C GLY A 221 -1.54 0.33 3.28
N CYS A 222 -1.96 -0.95 3.28
CA CYS A 222 -3.27 -1.36 3.83
C CYS A 222 -3.39 -1.03 5.32
N LEU A 223 -2.34 -1.27 6.12
CA LEU A 223 -2.34 -0.93 7.54
C LEU A 223 -2.45 0.59 7.78
N VAL A 224 -1.77 1.40 6.96
CA VAL A 224 -1.90 2.88 7.00
C VAL A 224 -3.34 3.32 6.72
N LEU A 225 -4.01 2.69 5.75
CA LEU A 225 -5.38 3.05 5.39
C LEU A 225 -6.41 2.63 6.43
N ALA A 226 -6.10 1.59 7.20
CA ALA A 226 -6.97 1.03 8.25
C ALA A 226 -6.90 1.82 9.58
N SER A 227 -5.96 2.76 9.72
CA SER A 227 -5.64 3.47 10.98
C SER A 227 -6.40 4.79 11.25
#